data_4189a6d3ae68619f6ff83c2ffd0d4389
#
_entry.id   4189a6d3ae68619f6ff83c2ffd0d4389
#
_cell.length_a   1.000
_cell.length_b   1.000
_cell.length_c   1.000
_cell.angle_alpha   90.00
_cell.angle_beta   90.00
_cell.angle_gamma   90.00
#
_symmetry.space_group_name_H-M   'P 1'
#
loop_
_entity.id
_entity.type
_entity.pdbx_description
1 polymer ?
#
loop_
_entity_poly.entity_id
_entity_poly.type
_entity_poly.pdbx_seq_one_letter_code
_entity_poly.pdbx_strand_id
1 'polypeptide(L)'
;MTRLQDDFYDAVNGEWAKTAVIPDDKPVTGGFMDLADEIEDLMLATTDKWLAGDGVPEDAILQNFVAYHRLAADYDKREAAGIEPARAYIDEIRKLTSFEDYASKIADFELTGKPTYFPFGVAPDFMDARINVLWADGPGTILPDTTYYAEDHPQKADLLAKWRKAQEDLLATFDFAEEEIKDLLEKVLELDAVFAQYVLSSEESSEYAKLYHPYKWDDFKALVPELPLADIFTKLIGQEPDQVIVPEERFWQAAKGIYTSANWDKFHALLILSAVRNTTPYLTDDIRVLAGAYHRALSGTPQAQDKKKAAFYLAQGPFNQAVGLWYAGQKFSPEAKADVEQKVATMIEVYKNRLAQNDWLTPETRDKAIVKLNVIKPYIGYPDELPERYSRKVVDEKLTLFENAQKLSQIDIAYSWSKWNQPVDYKEWGMPAHMVNAYYNPQKNLIVFPAAILQAPFYDLHQSSSANYGGIGAVIAHEISHAFDTNGASFDENGSLNNWWTEHDYQAFTERTQKVIDQFEGQDSYGAKVNGKLTVSENVADLGGIAAALEAAKKEADFSAEEFFTNFARIWRMKGREEYMKLLASVDVHAPAKLRTNVQLPNFDDFFTTFDVQEGDGMWRSPEERVVIW
;
A
#
# COMPACT_ATOMS: atom_id res chain seq x y z
N MET A 1 -16.16 9.39 -31.85
CA MET A 1 -15.10 9.79 -30.90
C MET A 1 -15.69 10.78 -29.92
N THR A 2 -15.42 10.61 -28.66
CA THR A 2 -15.78 11.58 -27.62
C THR A 2 -15.05 12.88 -27.87
N ARG A 3 -15.69 14.04 -27.67
CA ARG A 3 -15.02 15.35 -27.78
C ARG A 3 -14.12 15.57 -26.56
N LEU A 4 -12.95 16.17 -26.76
CA LEU A 4 -12.01 16.53 -25.68
C LEU A 4 -12.68 17.45 -24.64
N GLN A 5 -13.58 18.31 -25.09
CA GLN A 5 -14.30 19.27 -24.25
C GLN A 5 -15.41 18.63 -23.40
N ASP A 6 -15.92 17.43 -23.77
CA ASP A 6 -17.01 16.78 -23.07
C ASP A 6 -16.53 15.74 -22.07
N ASP A 7 -15.51 14.96 -22.43
CA ASP A 7 -14.86 13.95 -21.59
C ASP A 7 -13.44 13.76 -22.07
N PHE A 8 -12.52 14.45 -21.41
CA PHE A 8 -11.12 14.48 -21.80
C PHE A 8 -10.45 13.10 -21.66
N TYR A 9 -10.75 12.41 -20.55
CA TYR A 9 -10.20 11.08 -20.31
C TYR A 9 -10.58 10.08 -21.40
N ASP A 10 -11.88 9.99 -21.73
CA ASP A 10 -12.35 9.07 -22.77
C ASP A 10 -11.94 9.52 -24.18
N ALA A 11 -11.78 10.81 -24.43
CA ALA A 11 -11.27 11.31 -25.71
C ALA A 11 -9.80 10.89 -25.94
N VAL A 12 -8.96 10.93 -24.90
CA VAL A 12 -7.54 10.53 -24.97
C VAL A 12 -7.40 9.00 -24.95
N ASN A 13 -8.13 8.31 -24.09
CA ASN A 13 -7.90 6.89 -23.76
C ASN A 13 -8.91 5.93 -24.38
N GLY A 14 -10.02 6.43 -24.98
CA GLY A 14 -11.14 5.59 -25.41
C GLY A 14 -10.79 4.58 -26.51
N GLU A 15 -9.90 4.92 -27.46
CA GLU A 15 -9.48 3.97 -28.48
C GLU A 15 -8.60 2.84 -27.88
N TRP A 16 -7.71 3.18 -26.96
CA TRP A 16 -6.97 2.19 -26.20
C TRP A 16 -7.92 1.29 -25.37
N ALA A 17 -8.89 1.87 -24.67
CA ALA A 17 -9.82 1.12 -23.82
C ALA A 17 -10.65 0.08 -24.60
N LYS A 18 -10.98 0.34 -25.88
CA LYS A 18 -11.70 -0.60 -26.75
C LYS A 18 -10.89 -1.84 -27.07
N THR A 19 -9.58 -1.71 -27.19
CA THR A 19 -8.65 -2.79 -27.58
C THR A 19 -7.90 -3.41 -26.42
N ALA A 20 -7.80 -2.70 -25.29
CA ALA A 20 -7.11 -3.18 -24.10
C ALA A 20 -7.77 -4.46 -23.56
N VAL A 21 -6.96 -5.46 -23.27
CA VAL A 21 -7.38 -6.75 -22.71
C VAL A 21 -6.87 -6.83 -21.29
N ILE A 22 -7.77 -7.09 -20.34
CA ILE A 22 -7.39 -7.38 -18.96
C ILE A 22 -6.94 -8.84 -18.92
N PRO A 23 -5.69 -9.15 -18.50
CA PRO A 23 -5.26 -10.55 -18.34
C PRO A 23 -6.19 -11.32 -17.40
N ASP A 24 -6.37 -12.62 -17.65
CA ASP A 24 -7.32 -13.43 -16.86
C ASP A 24 -6.88 -13.59 -15.40
N ASP A 25 -5.60 -13.46 -15.11
CA ASP A 25 -5.02 -13.49 -13.77
C ASP A 25 -4.88 -12.12 -13.10
N LYS A 26 -5.43 -11.06 -13.71
CA LYS A 26 -5.36 -9.68 -13.21
C LYS A 26 -6.75 -9.02 -13.13
N PRO A 27 -6.96 -8.10 -12.18
CA PRO A 27 -8.22 -7.36 -12.07
C PRO A 27 -8.28 -6.12 -12.97
N VAL A 28 -7.12 -5.65 -13.48
CA VAL A 28 -6.99 -4.35 -14.13
C VAL A 28 -5.81 -4.33 -15.11
N THR A 29 -5.90 -3.47 -16.13
CA THR A 29 -4.80 -3.09 -17.03
C THR A 29 -4.79 -1.56 -17.21
N GLY A 30 -3.68 -0.96 -17.61
CA GLY A 30 -3.56 0.49 -17.78
C GLY A 30 -2.14 1.02 -17.72
N GLY A 31 -1.96 2.31 -17.61
CA GLY A 31 -0.65 2.96 -17.70
C GLY A 31 0.40 2.41 -16.73
N PHE A 32 0.07 2.31 -15.46
CA PHE A 32 0.94 1.71 -14.44
C PHE A 32 1.10 0.20 -14.62
N MET A 33 0.00 -0.50 -14.96
CA MET A 33 -0.04 -1.95 -15.08
C MET A 33 0.68 -2.44 -16.32
N ASP A 34 0.52 -1.73 -17.45
CA ASP A 34 1.22 -2.06 -18.70
C ASP A 34 2.74 -2.06 -18.47
N LEU A 35 3.27 -1.04 -17.77
CA LEU A 35 4.68 -0.97 -17.42
C LEU A 35 5.09 -2.04 -16.39
N ALA A 36 4.23 -2.33 -15.40
CA ALA A 36 4.49 -3.41 -14.44
C ALA A 36 4.50 -4.78 -15.13
N ASP A 37 3.66 -5.00 -16.14
CA ASP A 37 3.62 -6.23 -16.94
C ASP A 37 4.91 -6.40 -17.78
N GLU A 38 5.42 -5.33 -18.38
CA GLU A 38 6.70 -5.36 -19.09
C GLU A 38 7.88 -5.72 -18.16
N ILE A 39 7.85 -5.21 -16.92
CA ILE A 39 8.85 -5.54 -15.89
C ILE A 39 8.70 -6.99 -15.45
N GLU A 40 7.47 -7.46 -15.21
CA GLU A 40 7.16 -8.86 -14.88
C GLU A 40 7.73 -9.80 -15.95
N ASP A 41 7.46 -9.53 -17.23
CA ASP A 41 7.95 -10.34 -18.35
C ASP A 41 9.48 -10.38 -18.41
N LEU A 42 10.13 -9.22 -18.23
CA LEU A 42 11.58 -9.14 -18.15
C LEU A 42 12.15 -9.99 -17.01
N MET A 43 11.55 -9.85 -15.82
CA MET A 43 12.01 -10.56 -14.63
C MET A 43 11.82 -12.08 -14.76
N LEU A 44 10.66 -12.51 -15.27
CA LEU A 44 10.38 -13.91 -15.53
C LEU A 44 11.34 -14.51 -16.55
N ALA A 45 11.59 -13.82 -17.67
CA ALA A 45 12.53 -14.27 -18.69
C ALA A 45 13.98 -14.34 -18.17
N THR A 46 14.36 -13.42 -17.27
CA THR A 46 15.69 -13.40 -16.66
C THR A 46 15.86 -14.52 -15.65
N THR A 47 14.88 -14.67 -14.76
CA THR A 47 14.96 -15.69 -13.70
C THR A 47 14.86 -17.10 -14.24
N ASP A 48 14.20 -17.34 -15.38
CA ASP A 48 14.25 -18.61 -16.10
C ASP A 48 15.69 -19.00 -16.49
N LYS A 49 16.46 -18.05 -17.02
CA LYS A 49 17.87 -18.28 -17.35
C LYS A 49 18.68 -18.60 -16.10
N TRP A 50 18.45 -17.88 -15.01
CA TRP A 50 19.12 -18.14 -13.74
C TRP A 50 18.80 -19.52 -13.17
N LEU A 51 17.55 -19.96 -13.26
CA LEU A 51 17.15 -21.32 -12.85
C LEU A 51 17.85 -22.40 -13.70
N ALA A 52 18.08 -22.11 -14.99
CA ALA A 52 18.86 -22.99 -15.88
C ALA A 52 20.39 -22.90 -15.67
N GLY A 53 20.86 -22.02 -14.77
CA GLY A 53 22.29 -21.82 -14.50
C GLY A 53 22.97 -20.82 -15.45
N ASP A 54 22.22 -20.11 -16.29
CA ASP A 54 22.75 -19.15 -17.26
C ASP A 54 22.67 -17.72 -16.70
N GLY A 55 23.82 -17.05 -16.61
CA GLY A 55 23.91 -15.65 -16.20
C GLY A 55 23.51 -15.36 -14.75
N VAL A 56 23.59 -16.36 -13.85
CA VAL A 56 23.32 -16.19 -12.42
C VAL A 56 24.28 -15.14 -11.84
N PRO A 57 23.79 -14.10 -11.14
CA PRO A 57 24.66 -13.11 -10.52
C PRO A 57 25.63 -13.71 -9.51
N GLU A 58 26.82 -13.11 -9.39
CA GLU A 58 27.81 -13.52 -8.37
C GLU A 58 27.42 -13.05 -6.94
N ASP A 59 26.47 -12.11 -6.83
CA ASP A 59 25.99 -11.60 -5.56
C ASP A 59 25.35 -12.70 -4.72
N ALA A 60 25.80 -12.85 -3.47
CA ALA A 60 25.37 -13.94 -2.59
C ALA A 60 23.88 -13.87 -2.21
N ILE A 61 23.30 -12.67 -2.14
CA ILE A 61 21.88 -12.50 -1.82
C ILE A 61 21.02 -12.96 -2.99
N LEU A 62 21.42 -12.59 -4.21
CA LEU A 62 20.74 -13.04 -5.44
C LEU A 62 20.92 -14.54 -5.69
N GLN A 63 22.05 -15.13 -5.31
CA GLN A 63 22.21 -16.60 -5.36
C GLN A 63 21.24 -17.31 -4.39
N ASN A 64 21.01 -16.76 -3.19
CA ASN A 64 20.00 -17.28 -2.27
C ASN A 64 18.57 -17.07 -2.81
N PHE A 65 18.29 -15.94 -3.47
CA PHE A 65 17.04 -15.77 -4.20
C PHE A 65 16.82 -16.87 -5.25
N VAL A 66 17.82 -17.15 -6.08
CA VAL A 66 17.74 -18.20 -7.12
C VAL A 66 17.54 -19.58 -6.50
N ALA A 67 18.23 -19.89 -5.41
CA ALA A 67 18.05 -21.15 -4.68
C ALA A 67 16.62 -21.28 -4.12
N TYR A 68 16.08 -20.19 -3.55
CA TYR A 68 14.71 -20.16 -3.05
C TYR A 68 13.68 -20.26 -4.17
N HIS A 69 13.92 -19.57 -5.29
CA HIS A 69 13.07 -19.66 -6.49
C HIS A 69 13.04 -21.07 -7.07
N ARG A 70 14.19 -21.79 -7.07
CA ARG A 70 14.24 -23.18 -7.50
C ARG A 70 13.34 -24.08 -6.65
N LEU A 71 13.34 -23.89 -5.33
CA LEU A 71 12.44 -24.61 -4.43
C LEU A 71 10.97 -24.24 -4.69
N ALA A 72 10.67 -22.96 -4.91
CA ALA A 72 9.31 -22.49 -5.19
C ALA A 72 8.76 -23.03 -6.52
N ALA A 73 9.61 -23.16 -7.53
CA ALA A 73 9.26 -23.64 -8.88
C ALA A 73 9.19 -25.18 -9.00
N ASP A 74 9.70 -25.93 -8.01
CA ASP A 74 9.68 -27.40 -8.02
C ASP A 74 8.30 -27.92 -7.58
N TYR A 75 7.31 -27.72 -8.44
CA TYR A 75 5.95 -28.17 -8.18
C TYR A 75 5.82 -29.69 -8.11
N ASP A 76 6.67 -30.46 -8.82
CA ASP A 76 6.64 -31.93 -8.73
C ASP A 76 6.97 -32.39 -7.30
N LYS A 77 7.98 -31.79 -6.68
CA LYS A 77 8.33 -32.05 -5.28
C LYS A 77 7.27 -31.57 -4.30
N ARG A 78 6.66 -30.39 -4.56
CA ARG A 78 5.59 -29.83 -3.74
C ARG A 78 4.31 -30.70 -3.80
N GLU A 79 3.90 -31.17 -4.99
CA GLU A 79 2.78 -32.07 -5.18
C GLU A 79 3.00 -33.41 -4.47
N ALA A 80 4.21 -33.97 -4.59
CA ALA A 80 4.56 -35.22 -3.91
C ALA A 80 4.54 -35.10 -2.37
N ALA A 81 4.89 -33.92 -1.83
CA ALA A 81 4.89 -33.67 -0.39
C ALA A 81 3.47 -33.39 0.16
N GLY A 82 2.55 -32.89 -0.67
CA GLY A 82 1.19 -32.52 -0.24
C GLY A 82 1.18 -31.54 0.92
N ILE A 83 0.41 -31.84 1.98
CA ILE A 83 0.29 -31.01 3.17
C ILE A 83 1.32 -31.34 4.28
N GLU A 84 2.13 -32.38 4.10
CA GLU A 84 3.06 -32.84 5.15
C GLU A 84 4.01 -31.75 5.67
N PRO A 85 4.59 -30.85 4.83
CA PRO A 85 5.46 -29.79 5.35
C PRO A 85 4.78 -28.83 6.35
N ALA A 86 3.46 -28.69 6.27
CA ALA A 86 2.67 -27.80 7.13
C ALA A 86 2.10 -28.49 8.37
N ARG A 87 2.04 -29.82 8.38
CA ARG A 87 1.32 -30.61 9.41
C ARG A 87 1.74 -30.26 10.85
N ALA A 88 3.03 -30.29 11.11
CA ALA A 88 3.53 -29.99 12.46
C ALA A 88 3.22 -28.57 12.92
N TYR A 89 3.28 -27.62 11.99
CA TYR A 89 2.96 -26.21 12.25
C TYR A 89 1.49 -26.00 12.60
N ILE A 90 0.58 -26.62 11.85
CA ILE A 90 -0.87 -26.57 12.10
C ILE A 90 -1.23 -27.32 13.38
N ASP A 91 -0.66 -28.50 13.58
CA ASP A 91 -0.91 -29.33 14.76
C ASP A 91 -0.50 -28.67 16.07
N GLU A 92 0.55 -27.84 16.07
CA GLU A 92 0.97 -27.08 17.24
C GLU A 92 -0.12 -26.09 17.67
N ILE A 93 -0.78 -25.43 16.72
CA ILE A 93 -1.91 -24.53 16.99
C ILE A 93 -3.15 -25.32 17.43
N ARG A 94 -3.46 -26.43 16.75
CA ARG A 94 -4.60 -27.29 17.12
C ARG A 94 -4.51 -27.86 18.52
N LYS A 95 -3.30 -28.07 19.05
CA LYS A 95 -3.04 -28.62 20.39
C LYS A 95 -3.14 -27.60 21.53
N LEU A 96 -3.35 -26.33 21.24
CA LEU A 96 -3.60 -25.33 22.27
C LEU A 96 -4.88 -25.68 23.03
N THR A 97 -4.82 -25.63 24.37
CA THR A 97 -5.88 -26.16 25.23
C THR A 97 -6.75 -25.09 25.89
N SER A 98 -6.26 -23.84 25.97
CA SER A 98 -6.95 -22.76 26.66
C SER A 98 -6.39 -21.39 26.22
N PHE A 99 -7.11 -20.34 26.56
CA PHE A 99 -6.64 -18.97 26.35
C PHE A 99 -5.32 -18.68 27.09
N GLU A 100 -5.17 -19.21 28.31
CA GLU A 100 -3.94 -19.09 29.11
C GLU A 100 -2.76 -19.81 28.44
N ASP A 101 -2.98 -21.03 27.91
CA ASP A 101 -1.95 -21.77 27.15
C ASP A 101 -1.52 -20.97 25.91
N TYR A 102 -2.45 -20.44 25.15
CA TYR A 102 -2.18 -19.55 24.02
C TYR A 102 -1.43 -18.29 24.46
N ALA A 103 -1.93 -17.57 25.46
CA ALA A 103 -1.35 -16.32 25.93
C ALA A 103 0.11 -16.49 26.38
N SER A 104 0.44 -17.64 26.99
CA SER A 104 1.82 -17.98 27.37
C SER A 104 2.78 -18.20 26.19
N LYS A 105 2.24 -18.47 24.99
CA LYS A 105 3.03 -18.77 23.77
C LYS A 105 3.08 -17.61 22.77
N ILE A 106 2.34 -16.53 23.00
CA ILE A 106 2.26 -15.40 22.03
C ILE A 106 3.65 -14.93 21.61
N ALA A 107 4.56 -14.68 22.57
CA ALA A 107 5.89 -14.19 22.23
C ALA A 107 6.71 -15.18 21.37
N ASP A 108 6.59 -16.49 21.63
CA ASP A 108 7.25 -17.51 20.81
C ASP A 108 6.65 -17.60 19.41
N PHE A 109 5.32 -17.49 19.32
CA PHE A 109 4.62 -17.50 18.05
C PHE A 109 4.96 -16.26 17.22
N GLU A 110 4.99 -15.07 17.83
CA GLU A 110 5.47 -13.85 17.18
C GLU A 110 6.87 -14.04 16.61
N LEU A 111 7.84 -14.47 17.43
CA LEU A 111 9.23 -14.63 17.01
C LEU A 111 9.43 -15.73 15.95
N THR A 112 8.50 -16.68 15.85
CA THR A 112 8.57 -17.81 14.90
C THR A 112 7.63 -17.66 13.70
N GLY A 113 6.89 -16.54 13.60
CA GLY A 113 5.98 -16.26 12.48
C GLY A 113 4.72 -17.13 12.48
N LYS A 114 4.28 -17.60 13.67
CA LYS A 114 3.00 -18.28 13.83
C LYS A 114 1.87 -17.28 14.05
N PRO A 115 0.62 -17.64 13.74
CA PRO A 115 -0.50 -16.73 13.94
C PRO A 115 -0.74 -16.44 15.42
N THR A 116 -0.90 -15.17 15.76
CA THR A 116 -1.09 -14.73 17.15
C THR A 116 -2.32 -13.84 17.33
N TYR A 117 -2.79 -13.16 16.28
CA TYR A 117 -3.75 -12.06 16.43
C TYR A 117 -3.36 -11.09 17.55
N PHE A 118 -2.07 -10.79 17.61
CA PHE A 118 -1.45 -9.86 18.53
C PHE A 118 -0.90 -8.68 17.68
N PRO A 119 -1.76 -7.67 17.37
CA PRO A 119 -1.46 -6.67 16.35
C PRO A 119 -0.56 -5.57 16.90
N PHE A 120 0.65 -5.93 17.31
CA PHE A 120 1.68 -5.00 17.76
C PHE A 120 2.81 -4.88 16.74
N GLY A 121 3.38 -3.70 16.66
CA GLY A 121 4.50 -3.42 15.77
C GLY A 121 5.40 -2.32 16.30
N VAL A 122 6.50 -2.08 15.58
CA VAL A 122 7.47 -1.04 15.90
C VAL A 122 7.56 -0.10 14.71
N ALA A 123 7.29 1.18 14.95
CA ALA A 123 7.29 2.23 13.94
C ALA A 123 7.73 3.57 14.56
N PRO A 124 8.06 4.60 13.74
CA PRO A 124 8.40 5.94 14.25
C PRO A 124 7.29 6.52 15.13
N ASP A 125 7.66 7.25 16.16
CA ASP A 125 6.72 8.03 16.96
C ASP A 125 6.21 9.23 16.12
N PHE A 126 4.93 9.55 16.22
CA PHE A 126 4.40 10.75 15.54
C PHE A 126 4.88 12.06 16.22
N MET A 127 5.14 12.05 17.52
CA MET A 127 5.61 13.26 18.23
C MET A 127 7.12 13.43 18.18
N ASP A 128 7.88 12.35 18.03
CA ASP A 128 9.32 12.37 17.78
C ASP A 128 9.69 11.34 16.71
N ALA A 129 9.57 11.73 15.46
CA ALA A 129 9.80 10.86 14.30
C ALA A 129 11.24 10.32 14.17
N ARG A 130 12.14 10.70 15.08
CA ARG A 130 13.54 10.23 15.11
C ARG A 130 13.72 8.88 15.81
N ILE A 131 12.72 8.45 16.59
CA ILE A 131 12.78 7.23 17.40
C ILE A 131 11.63 6.29 17.06
N ASN A 132 11.91 4.99 17.06
CA ASN A 132 10.89 3.97 16.89
C ASN A 132 10.28 3.58 18.24
N VAL A 133 8.97 3.51 18.29
CA VAL A 133 8.18 3.16 19.49
C VAL A 133 7.24 1.99 19.21
N LEU A 134 6.58 1.49 20.26
CA LEU A 134 5.60 0.43 20.15
C LEU A 134 4.25 1.00 19.68
N TRP A 135 3.61 0.28 18.77
CA TRP A 135 2.26 0.54 18.27
C TRP A 135 1.38 -0.67 18.53
N ALA A 136 0.12 -0.43 18.87
CA ALA A 136 -0.92 -1.44 19.02
C ALA A 136 -2.03 -1.15 18.01
N ASP A 137 -1.96 -1.83 16.86
CA ASP A 137 -2.95 -1.74 15.79
C ASP A 137 -4.22 -2.54 16.12
N GLY A 138 -5.15 -2.64 15.17
CA GLY A 138 -6.33 -3.49 15.26
C GLY A 138 -6.23 -4.73 14.38
N PRO A 139 -7.13 -5.72 14.59
CA PRO A 139 -7.25 -6.85 13.68
C PRO A 139 -7.89 -6.43 12.35
N GLY A 140 -7.53 -7.13 11.28
CA GLY A 140 -8.25 -7.01 10.01
C GLY A 140 -9.61 -7.69 10.07
N THR A 141 -10.48 -7.35 9.11
CA THR A 141 -11.82 -7.93 8.94
C THR A 141 -11.91 -8.79 7.67
N ILE A 142 -12.91 -9.68 7.62
CA ILE A 142 -13.18 -10.54 6.45
C ILE A 142 -13.71 -9.71 5.28
N LEU A 143 -14.65 -8.80 5.54
CA LEU A 143 -15.14 -7.87 4.52
C LEU A 143 -14.17 -6.70 4.34
N PRO A 144 -14.15 -6.07 3.16
CA PRO A 144 -13.13 -5.08 2.81
C PRO A 144 -13.06 -3.84 3.70
N ASP A 145 -14.20 -3.47 4.30
CA ASP A 145 -14.32 -2.30 5.17
C ASP A 145 -15.44 -2.51 6.19
N THR A 146 -15.38 -1.80 7.31
CA THR A 146 -16.42 -1.87 8.35
C THR A 146 -17.80 -1.46 7.86
N THR A 147 -17.89 -0.58 6.86
CA THR A 147 -19.16 -0.17 6.23
C THR A 147 -19.89 -1.33 5.55
N TYR A 148 -19.18 -2.37 5.12
CA TYR A 148 -19.77 -3.58 4.54
C TYR A 148 -20.54 -4.45 5.56
N TYR A 149 -20.35 -4.22 6.87
CA TYR A 149 -21.04 -4.95 7.93
C TYR A 149 -22.41 -4.37 8.26
N ALA A 150 -22.80 -3.22 7.70
CA ALA A 150 -24.14 -2.67 7.86
C ALA A 150 -25.21 -3.70 7.43
N GLU A 151 -26.36 -3.72 8.12
CA GLU A 151 -27.40 -4.72 7.86
C GLU A 151 -27.97 -4.64 6.43
N ASP A 152 -28.03 -3.44 5.89
CA ASP A 152 -28.58 -3.14 4.56
C ASP A 152 -27.51 -3.08 3.46
N HIS A 153 -26.23 -3.39 3.77
CA HIS A 153 -25.19 -3.34 2.75
C HIS A 153 -25.41 -4.44 1.68
N PRO A 154 -25.55 -4.08 0.39
CA PRO A 154 -26.04 -4.98 -0.65
C PRO A 154 -25.11 -6.17 -0.93
N GLN A 155 -23.81 -6.04 -0.66
CA GLN A 155 -22.84 -7.09 -0.94
C GLN A 155 -22.50 -7.98 0.29
N LYS A 156 -22.92 -7.60 1.51
CA LYS A 156 -22.54 -8.30 2.76
C LYS A 156 -22.78 -9.81 2.69
N ALA A 157 -24.01 -10.19 2.41
CA ALA A 157 -24.39 -11.61 2.44
C ALA A 157 -23.67 -12.43 1.37
N ASP A 158 -23.53 -11.88 0.16
CA ASP A 158 -22.86 -12.53 -0.96
C ASP A 158 -21.36 -12.72 -0.69
N LEU A 159 -20.67 -11.67 -0.21
CA LEU A 159 -19.25 -11.74 0.10
C LEU A 159 -18.94 -12.69 1.25
N LEU A 160 -19.74 -12.70 2.32
CA LEU A 160 -19.58 -13.66 3.41
C LEU A 160 -19.83 -15.10 2.95
N ALA A 161 -20.81 -15.34 2.07
CA ALA A 161 -21.05 -16.65 1.49
C ALA A 161 -19.87 -17.12 0.60
N LYS A 162 -19.34 -16.24 -0.24
CA LYS A 162 -18.15 -16.51 -1.05
C LYS A 162 -16.92 -16.81 -0.18
N TRP A 163 -16.71 -16.02 0.88
CA TRP A 163 -15.63 -16.26 1.82
C TRP A 163 -15.79 -17.63 2.49
N ARG A 164 -16.97 -17.92 3.05
CA ARG A 164 -17.26 -19.22 3.69
C ARG A 164 -16.97 -20.38 2.75
N LYS A 165 -17.50 -20.34 1.54
CA LYS A 165 -17.26 -21.38 0.53
C LYS A 165 -15.78 -21.56 0.20
N ALA A 166 -15.03 -20.48 0.04
CA ALA A 166 -13.60 -20.54 -0.23
C ALA A 166 -12.82 -21.20 0.93
N GLN A 167 -13.19 -20.90 2.19
CA GLN A 167 -12.54 -21.52 3.33
C GLN A 167 -12.96 -22.98 3.55
N GLU A 168 -14.23 -23.34 3.27
CA GLU A 168 -14.70 -24.73 3.29
C GLU A 168 -13.90 -25.58 2.31
N ASP A 169 -13.76 -25.13 1.07
CA ASP A 169 -13.01 -25.85 0.03
C ASP A 169 -11.52 -25.99 0.40
N LEU A 170 -10.93 -24.93 0.96
CA LEU A 170 -9.55 -24.96 1.40
C LEU A 170 -9.33 -25.93 2.57
N LEU A 171 -10.13 -25.84 3.64
CA LEU A 171 -9.97 -26.67 4.85
C LEU A 171 -10.21 -28.15 4.55
N ALA A 172 -11.09 -28.47 3.58
CA ALA A 172 -11.32 -29.84 3.15
C ALA A 172 -10.05 -30.51 2.58
N THR A 173 -9.05 -29.75 2.14
CA THR A 173 -7.76 -30.28 1.65
C THR A 173 -6.77 -30.60 2.78
N PHE A 174 -7.10 -30.27 4.06
CA PHE A 174 -6.23 -30.40 5.23
C PHE A 174 -6.72 -31.44 6.25
N ASP A 175 -7.45 -32.45 5.83
CA ASP A 175 -7.94 -33.54 6.69
C ASP A 175 -8.90 -33.10 7.82
N PHE A 176 -9.62 -31.97 7.67
CA PHE A 176 -10.68 -31.57 8.58
C PHE A 176 -11.99 -32.26 8.23
N ALA A 177 -12.73 -32.71 9.24
CA ALA A 177 -14.08 -33.25 9.05
C ALA A 177 -15.09 -32.13 8.70
N GLU A 178 -16.11 -32.44 7.90
CA GLU A 178 -17.10 -31.46 7.44
C GLU A 178 -17.75 -30.67 8.60
N GLU A 179 -18.12 -31.37 9.70
CA GLU A 179 -18.72 -30.72 10.87
C GLU A 179 -17.70 -29.84 11.63
N GLU A 180 -16.41 -30.24 11.66
CA GLU A 180 -15.35 -29.45 12.25
C GLU A 180 -15.15 -28.15 11.44
N ILE A 181 -15.17 -28.23 10.10
CA ILE A 181 -15.06 -27.05 9.23
C ILE A 181 -16.20 -26.07 9.49
N LYS A 182 -17.44 -26.55 9.56
CA LYS A 182 -18.62 -25.71 9.81
C LYS A 182 -18.52 -24.98 11.14
N ASP A 183 -18.22 -25.70 12.21
CA ASP A 183 -18.09 -25.15 13.57
C ASP A 183 -16.95 -24.11 13.63
N LEU A 184 -15.79 -24.43 13.03
CA LEU A 184 -14.64 -23.54 12.96
C LEU A 184 -14.98 -22.22 12.24
N LEU A 185 -15.59 -22.29 11.06
CA LEU A 185 -15.91 -21.10 10.27
C LEU A 185 -17.01 -20.26 10.92
N GLU A 186 -17.97 -20.88 11.63
CA GLU A 186 -18.99 -20.14 12.37
C GLU A 186 -18.36 -19.32 13.50
N LYS A 187 -17.47 -19.90 14.28
CA LYS A 187 -16.73 -19.22 15.34
C LYS A 187 -15.86 -18.08 14.82
N VAL A 188 -15.21 -18.27 13.67
CA VAL A 188 -14.42 -17.21 13.02
C VAL A 188 -15.31 -16.04 12.61
N LEU A 189 -16.45 -16.31 11.96
CA LEU A 189 -17.40 -15.26 11.55
C LEU A 189 -18.00 -14.50 12.73
N GLU A 190 -18.27 -15.19 13.85
CA GLU A 190 -18.72 -14.53 15.07
C GLU A 190 -17.68 -13.58 15.64
N LEU A 191 -16.40 -13.96 15.65
CA LEU A 191 -15.32 -13.12 16.15
C LEU A 191 -15.04 -11.94 15.22
N ASP A 192 -15.05 -12.18 13.91
CA ASP A 192 -14.91 -11.16 12.90
C ASP A 192 -16.00 -10.08 13.00
N ALA A 193 -17.26 -10.51 13.23
CA ALA A 193 -18.36 -9.57 13.44
C ALA A 193 -18.18 -8.73 14.72
N VAL A 194 -17.48 -9.23 15.73
CA VAL A 194 -17.10 -8.45 16.92
C VAL A 194 -15.99 -7.45 16.56
N PHE A 195 -14.96 -7.86 15.84
CA PHE A 195 -13.88 -6.96 15.41
C PHE A 195 -14.43 -5.79 14.60
N ALA A 196 -15.28 -6.06 13.62
CA ALA A 196 -15.87 -5.05 12.73
C ALA A 196 -16.66 -3.95 13.45
N GLN A 197 -17.12 -4.19 14.70
CA GLN A 197 -17.82 -3.18 15.48
C GLN A 197 -16.88 -2.11 16.05
N TYR A 198 -15.60 -2.42 16.18
CA TYR A 198 -14.66 -1.59 16.94
C TYR A 198 -13.49 -1.09 16.11
N VAL A 199 -13.11 -1.76 15.03
CA VAL A 199 -12.02 -1.27 14.15
C VAL A 199 -12.48 -0.09 13.30
N LEU A 200 -11.52 0.73 12.88
CA LEU A 200 -11.76 1.91 12.06
C LEU A 200 -12.15 1.51 10.63
N SER A 201 -12.98 2.35 10.00
CA SER A 201 -13.20 2.29 8.55
C SER A 201 -12.01 2.84 7.78
N SER A 202 -11.95 2.60 6.45
CA SER A 202 -10.95 3.18 5.57
C SER A 202 -10.95 4.72 5.62
N GLU A 203 -12.13 5.35 5.71
CA GLU A 203 -12.24 6.80 5.87
C GLU A 203 -11.64 7.28 7.20
N GLU A 204 -11.97 6.63 8.32
CA GLU A 204 -11.43 7.00 9.63
C GLU A 204 -9.91 6.81 9.68
N SER A 205 -9.39 5.73 9.10
CA SER A 205 -7.95 5.42 9.05
C SER A 205 -7.16 6.34 8.13
N SER A 206 -7.82 7.03 7.20
CA SER A 206 -7.17 7.98 6.29
C SER A 206 -6.75 9.30 6.94
N GLU A 207 -7.22 9.60 8.17
CA GLU A 207 -6.90 10.83 8.91
C GLU A 207 -5.77 10.59 9.92
N TYR A 208 -4.51 10.61 9.48
CA TYR A 208 -3.33 10.18 10.27
C TYR A 208 -3.19 10.87 11.63
N ALA A 209 -3.43 12.18 11.71
CA ALA A 209 -3.32 12.91 12.97
C ALA A 209 -4.29 12.40 14.05
N LYS A 210 -5.41 11.80 13.65
CA LYS A 210 -6.41 11.23 14.58
C LYS A 210 -6.05 9.83 15.06
N LEU A 211 -5.00 9.22 14.51
CA LEU A 211 -4.56 7.88 14.90
C LEU A 211 -3.58 7.90 16.09
N TYR A 212 -3.18 9.09 16.53
CA TYR A 212 -2.17 9.21 17.58
C TYR A 212 -2.79 9.26 18.97
N HIS A 213 -2.88 8.10 19.63
CA HIS A 213 -3.36 7.96 21.01
C HIS A 213 -2.27 7.30 21.87
N PRO A 214 -1.37 8.07 22.53
CA PRO A 214 -0.35 7.51 23.41
C PRO A 214 -0.97 7.06 24.74
N TYR A 215 -0.80 5.81 25.08
CA TYR A 215 -1.16 5.22 26.37
C TYR A 215 0.08 4.97 27.21
N LYS A 216 0.04 5.30 28.51
CA LYS A 216 1.00 4.77 29.45
C LYS A 216 0.87 3.26 29.51
N TRP A 217 1.97 2.57 29.64
CA TRP A 217 1.98 1.11 29.58
C TRP A 217 1.08 0.45 30.63
N ASP A 218 1.07 0.94 31.88
CA ASP A 218 0.21 0.38 32.92
C ASP A 218 -1.28 0.60 32.63
N ASP A 219 -1.65 1.73 32.05
CA ASP A 219 -3.04 2.01 31.67
C ASP A 219 -3.46 1.09 30.51
N PHE A 220 -2.57 0.84 29.55
CA PHE A 220 -2.84 -0.06 28.43
C PHE A 220 -2.98 -1.54 28.90
N LYS A 221 -2.10 -2.03 29.78
CA LYS A 221 -2.20 -3.39 30.34
C LYS A 221 -3.56 -3.64 30.98
N ALA A 222 -4.16 -2.62 31.60
CA ALA A 222 -5.46 -2.74 32.24
C ALA A 222 -6.62 -2.97 31.25
N LEU A 223 -6.42 -2.69 29.95
CA LEU A 223 -7.40 -2.96 28.89
C LEU A 223 -7.47 -4.45 28.52
N VAL A 224 -6.41 -5.22 28.77
CA VAL A 224 -6.31 -6.64 28.39
C VAL A 224 -5.72 -7.48 29.53
N PRO A 225 -6.40 -7.55 30.68
CA PRO A 225 -5.84 -8.15 31.90
C PRO A 225 -5.57 -9.65 31.81
N GLU A 226 -6.15 -10.37 30.86
CA GLU A 226 -5.89 -11.80 30.63
C GLU A 226 -4.68 -12.08 29.74
N LEU A 227 -4.06 -11.02 29.13
CA LEU A 227 -2.80 -11.16 28.39
C LEU A 227 -1.61 -10.83 29.31
N PRO A 228 -0.58 -11.69 29.41
CA PRO A 228 0.61 -11.44 30.22
C PRO A 228 1.58 -10.51 29.46
N LEU A 229 1.14 -9.26 29.19
CA LEU A 229 1.87 -8.32 28.34
C LEU A 229 3.30 -8.03 28.84
N ALA A 230 3.51 -8.00 30.16
CA ALA A 230 4.83 -7.82 30.74
C ALA A 230 5.82 -8.91 30.30
N ASP A 231 5.41 -10.17 30.39
CA ASP A 231 6.23 -11.32 30.00
C ASP A 231 6.43 -11.35 28.46
N ILE A 232 5.37 -11.08 27.70
CA ILE A 232 5.42 -11.06 26.23
C ILE A 232 6.45 -10.02 25.77
N PHE A 233 6.35 -8.77 26.22
CA PHE A 233 7.25 -7.71 25.76
C PHE A 233 8.66 -7.84 26.33
N THR A 234 8.84 -8.32 27.57
CA THR A 234 10.17 -8.68 28.06
C THR A 234 10.87 -9.68 27.14
N LYS A 235 10.11 -10.62 26.55
CA LYS A 235 10.67 -11.59 25.61
C LYS A 235 10.91 -11.02 24.21
N LEU A 236 10.02 -10.15 23.70
CA LEU A 236 10.11 -9.57 22.36
C LEU A 236 11.18 -8.47 22.25
N ILE A 237 11.26 -7.58 23.25
CA ILE A 237 12.07 -6.36 23.22
C ILE A 237 13.01 -6.20 24.43
N GLY A 238 13.09 -7.19 25.31
CA GLY A 238 14.01 -7.23 26.44
C GLY A 238 13.52 -6.53 27.72
N GLN A 239 12.42 -5.78 27.66
CA GLN A 239 11.82 -5.08 28.81
C GLN A 239 10.37 -4.69 28.52
N GLU A 240 9.63 -4.22 29.53
CA GLU A 240 8.35 -3.55 29.32
C GLU A 240 8.59 -2.16 28.71
N PRO A 241 7.78 -1.71 27.71
CA PRO A 241 7.84 -0.34 27.22
C PRO A 241 7.23 0.66 28.20
N ASP A 242 7.58 1.94 28.12
CA ASP A 242 6.97 2.99 28.92
C ASP A 242 5.58 3.41 28.41
N GLN A 243 5.41 3.31 27.08
CA GLN A 243 4.18 3.70 26.39
C GLN A 243 3.95 2.88 25.13
N VAL A 244 2.72 2.93 24.64
CA VAL A 244 2.29 2.37 23.36
C VAL A 244 1.37 3.34 22.64
N ILE A 245 1.50 3.45 21.32
CA ILE A 245 0.60 4.24 20.47
C ILE A 245 -0.53 3.34 20.01
N VAL A 246 -1.77 3.82 20.11
CA VAL A 246 -2.99 3.00 19.90
C VAL A 246 -3.87 3.64 18.82
N PRO A 247 -3.63 3.38 17.52
CA PRO A 247 -4.48 3.90 16.44
C PRO A 247 -5.93 3.45 16.58
N GLU A 248 -6.14 2.19 16.87
CA GLU A 248 -7.44 1.54 17.02
C GLU A 248 -7.98 1.66 18.45
N GLU A 249 -8.09 2.89 18.96
CA GLU A 249 -8.46 3.15 20.34
C GLU A 249 -9.80 2.49 20.74
N ARG A 250 -10.84 2.56 19.88
CA ARG A 250 -12.14 1.91 20.11
C ARG A 250 -12.00 0.41 20.32
N PHE A 251 -11.18 -0.24 19.50
CA PHE A 251 -10.93 -1.67 19.59
C PHE A 251 -10.27 -2.03 20.92
N TRP A 252 -9.21 -1.32 21.30
CA TRP A 252 -8.49 -1.62 22.54
C TRP A 252 -9.29 -1.27 23.80
N GLN A 253 -10.14 -0.26 23.78
CA GLN A 253 -11.09 0.01 24.87
C GLN A 253 -12.10 -1.13 25.06
N ALA A 254 -12.49 -1.84 23.97
CA ALA A 254 -13.34 -3.02 24.03
C ALA A 254 -12.57 -4.33 24.30
N ALA A 255 -11.25 -4.31 24.24
CA ALA A 255 -10.37 -5.49 24.21
C ALA A 255 -10.50 -6.37 25.48
N LYS A 256 -10.88 -5.79 26.64
CA LYS A 256 -11.18 -6.53 27.86
C LYS A 256 -12.30 -7.58 27.68
N GLY A 257 -13.26 -7.30 26.78
CA GLY A 257 -14.33 -8.24 26.45
C GLY A 257 -14.00 -9.16 25.28
N ILE A 258 -12.91 -8.87 24.57
CA ILE A 258 -12.48 -9.60 23.37
C ILE A 258 -11.39 -10.61 23.71
N TYR A 259 -10.24 -10.15 24.24
CA TYR A 259 -9.11 -11.00 24.63
C TYR A 259 -9.35 -11.62 25.99
N THR A 260 -10.21 -12.63 26.03
CA THR A 260 -10.65 -13.28 27.25
C THR A 260 -10.85 -14.76 27.03
N SER A 261 -10.68 -15.54 28.11
CA SER A 261 -10.91 -16.98 28.15
C SER A 261 -12.33 -17.38 27.69
N ALA A 262 -13.33 -16.51 27.87
CA ALA A 262 -14.69 -16.75 27.41
C ALA A 262 -14.82 -16.80 25.87
N ASN A 263 -13.89 -16.18 25.13
CA ASN A 263 -13.84 -16.21 23.65
C ASN A 263 -12.81 -17.21 23.11
N TRP A 264 -12.23 -18.05 23.95
CA TRP A 264 -11.17 -18.96 23.58
C TRP A 264 -11.50 -19.79 22.34
N ASP A 265 -12.67 -20.40 22.29
CA ASP A 265 -13.08 -21.26 21.17
C ASP A 265 -13.07 -20.50 19.83
N LYS A 266 -13.42 -19.22 19.84
CA LYS A 266 -13.42 -18.36 18.65
C LYS A 266 -12.00 -17.97 18.24
N PHE A 267 -11.16 -17.58 19.22
CA PHE A 267 -9.74 -17.31 18.96
C PHE A 267 -9.03 -18.56 18.46
N HIS A 268 -9.28 -19.72 19.05
CA HIS A 268 -8.65 -20.97 18.63
C HIS A 268 -9.03 -21.33 17.19
N ALA A 269 -10.31 -21.18 16.82
CA ALA A 269 -10.78 -21.37 15.46
C ALA A 269 -10.06 -20.42 14.47
N LEU A 270 -9.94 -19.14 14.84
CA LEU A 270 -9.27 -18.15 14.02
C LEU A 270 -7.77 -18.43 13.87
N LEU A 271 -7.09 -18.84 14.94
CA LEU A 271 -5.66 -19.25 14.91
C LEU A 271 -5.45 -20.47 14.02
N ILE A 272 -6.33 -21.48 14.08
CA ILE A 272 -6.25 -22.68 13.22
C ILE A 272 -6.42 -22.29 11.75
N LEU A 273 -7.46 -21.51 11.40
CA LEU A 273 -7.67 -21.05 10.03
C LEU A 273 -6.45 -20.26 9.53
N SER A 274 -5.91 -19.38 10.35
CA SER A 274 -4.73 -18.58 10.00
C SER A 274 -3.49 -19.44 9.83
N ALA A 275 -3.30 -20.46 10.68
CA ALA A 275 -2.20 -21.41 10.53
C ALA A 275 -2.30 -22.16 9.19
N VAL A 276 -3.49 -22.63 8.80
CA VAL A 276 -3.71 -23.25 7.49
C VAL A 276 -3.35 -22.26 6.38
N ARG A 277 -3.93 -21.05 6.39
CA ARG A 277 -3.73 -20.04 5.35
C ARG A 277 -2.26 -19.64 5.19
N ASN A 278 -1.52 -19.50 6.29
CA ASN A 278 -0.10 -19.12 6.26
C ASN A 278 0.78 -20.16 5.55
N THR A 279 0.33 -21.41 5.44
CA THR A 279 1.10 -22.47 4.79
C THR A 279 0.79 -22.62 3.30
N THR A 280 -0.37 -22.17 2.85
CA THR A 280 -0.91 -22.45 1.50
C THR A 280 0.01 -22.04 0.34
N PRO A 281 0.79 -20.91 0.39
CA PRO A 281 1.66 -20.53 -0.72
C PRO A 281 2.80 -21.52 -0.97
N TYR A 282 3.14 -22.33 0.03
CA TYR A 282 4.31 -23.22 0.04
C TYR A 282 3.98 -24.69 -0.28
N LEU A 283 2.70 -25.01 -0.42
CA LEU A 283 2.19 -26.37 -0.63
C LEU A 283 1.87 -26.62 -2.11
N THR A 284 0.89 -27.50 -2.40
CA THR A 284 0.50 -27.82 -3.77
C THR A 284 -0.11 -26.63 -4.51
N ASP A 285 -0.13 -26.70 -5.84
CA ASP A 285 -0.74 -25.63 -6.64
C ASP A 285 -2.24 -25.52 -6.42
N ASP A 286 -2.93 -26.64 -6.30
CA ASP A 286 -4.39 -26.66 -6.04
C ASP A 286 -4.72 -25.94 -4.72
N ILE A 287 -3.94 -26.19 -3.65
CA ILE A 287 -4.12 -25.50 -2.36
C ILE A 287 -3.89 -23.99 -2.50
N ARG A 288 -2.84 -23.58 -3.21
CA ARG A 288 -2.56 -22.17 -3.49
C ARG A 288 -3.73 -21.51 -4.23
N VAL A 289 -4.25 -22.17 -5.25
CA VAL A 289 -5.37 -21.67 -6.07
C VAL A 289 -6.65 -21.53 -5.22
N LEU A 290 -6.97 -22.53 -4.40
CA LEU A 290 -8.11 -22.49 -3.48
C LEU A 290 -7.97 -21.36 -2.46
N ALA A 291 -6.80 -21.19 -1.86
CA ALA A 291 -6.54 -20.13 -0.88
C ALA A 291 -6.80 -18.71 -1.41
N GLY A 292 -6.57 -18.49 -2.71
CA GLY A 292 -6.83 -17.21 -3.38
C GLY A 292 -8.26 -16.99 -3.87
N ALA A 293 -9.17 -17.96 -3.71
CA ALA A 293 -10.50 -17.93 -4.33
C ALA A 293 -11.35 -16.72 -3.89
N TYR A 294 -11.34 -16.38 -2.60
CA TYR A 294 -12.08 -15.22 -2.09
C TYR A 294 -11.54 -13.89 -2.63
N HIS A 295 -10.21 -13.73 -2.65
CA HIS A 295 -9.59 -12.52 -3.20
C HIS A 295 -9.92 -12.32 -4.68
N ARG A 296 -9.89 -13.40 -5.47
CA ARG A 296 -10.31 -13.33 -6.87
C ARG A 296 -11.80 -12.98 -7.03
N ALA A 297 -12.64 -13.48 -6.12
CA ALA A 297 -14.07 -13.14 -6.11
C ALA A 297 -14.32 -11.66 -5.79
N LEU A 298 -13.54 -11.06 -4.87
CA LEU A 298 -13.59 -9.64 -4.56
C LEU A 298 -13.19 -8.75 -5.74
N SER A 299 -12.20 -9.21 -6.51
CA SER A 299 -11.63 -8.43 -7.62
C SER A 299 -12.21 -8.78 -8.99
N GLY A 300 -13.13 -9.76 -9.06
CA GLY A 300 -13.66 -10.25 -10.33
C GLY A 300 -12.63 -10.95 -11.21
N THR A 301 -11.47 -11.37 -10.66
CA THR A 301 -10.39 -12.02 -11.40
C THR A 301 -10.73 -13.48 -11.66
N PRO A 302 -10.85 -13.93 -12.95
CA PRO A 302 -11.34 -15.26 -13.25
C PRO A 302 -10.36 -16.39 -12.96
N GLN A 303 -9.04 -16.12 -13.05
CA GLN A 303 -8.01 -17.14 -12.91
C GLN A 303 -6.97 -16.77 -11.86
N ALA A 304 -6.35 -17.77 -11.24
CA ALA A 304 -5.15 -17.58 -10.46
C ALA A 304 -3.94 -17.40 -11.39
N GLN A 305 -2.89 -16.76 -10.90
CA GLN A 305 -1.60 -16.72 -11.59
C GLN A 305 -1.12 -18.15 -11.90
N ASP A 306 -0.47 -18.32 -13.04
CA ASP A 306 0.17 -19.59 -13.38
C ASP A 306 1.29 -19.95 -12.40
N LYS A 307 1.74 -21.21 -12.46
CA LYS A 307 2.76 -21.76 -11.56
C LYS A 307 4.08 -20.98 -11.59
N LYS A 308 4.48 -20.53 -12.77
CA LYS A 308 5.75 -19.82 -12.97
C LYS A 308 5.72 -18.44 -12.32
N LYS A 309 4.67 -17.66 -12.60
CA LYS A 309 4.46 -16.34 -11.96
C LYS A 309 4.36 -16.49 -10.45
N ALA A 310 3.55 -17.42 -9.98
CA ALA A 310 3.35 -17.66 -8.56
C ALA A 310 4.66 -18.03 -7.84
N ALA A 311 5.50 -18.90 -8.43
CA ALA A 311 6.79 -19.26 -7.88
C ALA A 311 7.76 -18.08 -7.84
N PHE A 312 7.78 -17.26 -8.89
CA PHE A 312 8.61 -16.06 -8.96
C PHE A 312 8.23 -15.07 -7.85
N TYR A 313 6.93 -14.69 -7.74
CA TYR A 313 6.49 -13.74 -6.73
C TYR A 313 6.69 -14.24 -5.30
N LEU A 314 6.48 -15.54 -5.07
CA LEU A 314 6.77 -16.16 -3.78
C LEU A 314 8.27 -16.05 -3.43
N ALA A 315 9.13 -16.33 -4.39
CA ALA A 315 10.57 -16.27 -4.18
C ALA A 315 11.09 -14.84 -4.03
N GLN A 316 10.51 -13.91 -4.77
CA GLN A 316 10.89 -12.50 -4.73
C GLN A 316 10.60 -11.87 -3.36
N GLY A 317 9.49 -12.21 -2.70
CA GLY A 317 9.04 -11.56 -1.47
C GLY A 317 10.16 -11.32 -0.45
N PRO A 318 10.86 -12.35 0.05
CA PRO A 318 11.96 -12.17 1.01
C PRO A 318 13.17 -11.41 0.46
N PHE A 319 13.35 -11.34 -0.85
CA PHE A 319 14.51 -10.75 -1.53
C PHE A 319 14.19 -9.54 -2.39
N ASN A 320 13.00 -8.94 -2.20
CA ASN A 320 12.45 -7.90 -3.07
C ASN A 320 13.38 -6.69 -3.30
N GLN A 321 14.06 -6.19 -2.27
CA GLN A 321 14.98 -5.05 -2.42
C GLN A 321 16.25 -5.45 -3.22
N ALA A 322 16.78 -6.66 -3.03
CA ALA A 322 17.93 -7.13 -3.79
C ALA A 322 17.60 -7.33 -5.28
N VAL A 323 16.44 -7.93 -5.55
CA VAL A 323 15.91 -8.08 -6.91
C VAL A 323 15.66 -6.71 -7.55
N GLY A 324 15.11 -5.75 -6.79
CA GLY A 324 14.92 -4.38 -7.23
C GLY A 324 16.21 -3.66 -7.55
N LEU A 325 17.23 -3.82 -6.73
CA LEU A 325 18.54 -3.21 -6.96
C LEU A 325 19.20 -3.77 -8.24
N TRP A 326 19.11 -5.08 -8.46
CA TRP A 326 19.56 -5.69 -9.71
C TRP A 326 18.81 -5.10 -10.92
N TYR A 327 17.48 -5.02 -10.85
CA TYR A 327 16.64 -4.46 -11.91
C TYR A 327 17.06 -3.01 -12.26
N ALA A 328 17.24 -2.17 -11.25
CA ALA A 328 17.64 -0.78 -11.45
C ALA A 328 19.00 -0.68 -12.15
N GLY A 329 19.95 -1.54 -11.81
CA GLY A 329 21.25 -1.62 -12.48
C GLY A 329 21.17 -2.01 -13.96
N GLN A 330 20.07 -2.66 -14.39
CA GLN A 330 19.84 -3.03 -15.78
C GLN A 330 19.08 -1.96 -16.59
N LYS A 331 18.23 -1.18 -15.94
CA LYS A 331 17.21 -0.35 -16.62
C LYS A 331 17.30 1.15 -16.36
N PHE A 332 18.03 1.58 -15.37
CA PHE A 332 18.09 2.99 -14.99
C PHE A 332 19.51 3.54 -15.04
N SER A 333 19.79 4.35 -16.07
CA SER A 333 21.14 4.89 -16.33
C SER A 333 21.49 6.03 -15.37
N PRO A 334 22.80 6.28 -15.12
CA PRO A 334 23.23 7.45 -14.35
C PRO A 334 22.78 8.79 -14.96
N GLU A 335 22.69 8.87 -16.29
CA GLU A 335 22.20 10.06 -16.98
C GLU A 335 20.71 10.30 -16.71
N ALA A 336 19.89 9.25 -16.78
CA ALA A 336 18.47 9.33 -16.43
C ALA A 336 18.29 9.74 -14.96
N LYS A 337 19.11 9.19 -14.05
CA LYS A 337 19.09 9.57 -12.64
C LYS A 337 19.38 11.05 -12.45
N ALA A 338 20.43 11.58 -13.09
CA ALA A 338 20.81 12.98 -12.98
C ALA A 338 19.73 13.92 -13.56
N ASP A 339 19.08 13.54 -14.67
CA ASP A 339 18.00 14.32 -15.26
C ASP A 339 16.76 14.35 -14.35
N VAL A 340 16.38 13.22 -13.75
CA VAL A 340 15.26 13.15 -12.78
C VAL A 340 15.60 13.95 -11.50
N GLU A 341 16.83 13.87 -10.99
CA GLU A 341 17.29 14.68 -9.86
C GLU A 341 17.13 16.18 -10.16
N GLN A 342 17.47 16.62 -11.37
CA GLN A 342 17.27 18.01 -11.79
C GLN A 342 15.78 18.38 -11.86
N LYS A 343 14.92 17.50 -12.35
CA LYS A 343 13.47 17.72 -12.39
C LYS A 343 12.88 17.85 -10.99
N VAL A 344 13.30 16.99 -10.06
CA VAL A 344 12.89 17.09 -8.64
C VAL A 344 13.33 18.42 -8.04
N ALA A 345 14.58 18.83 -8.25
CA ALA A 345 15.09 20.12 -7.75
C ALA A 345 14.30 21.30 -8.34
N THR A 346 14.02 21.27 -9.65
CA THR A 346 13.20 22.27 -10.33
C THR A 346 11.79 22.34 -9.72
N MET A 347 11.19 21.18 -9.45
CA MET A 347 9.85 21.10 -8.88
C MET A 347 9.78 21.67 -7.46
N ILE A 348 10.78 21.37 -6.62
CA ILE A 348 10.90 21.95 -5.27
C ILE A 348 10.99 23.48 -5.34
N GLU A 349 11.77 24.03 -6.27
CA GLU A 349 11.88 25.47 -6.44
C GLU A 349 10.58 26.11 -6.97
N VAL A 350 9.85 25.42 -7.86
CA VAL A 350 8.52 25.87 -8.30
C VAL A 350 7.57 25.93 -7.08
N TYR A 351 7.56 24.90 -6.26
CA TYR A 351 6.73 24.87 -5.05
C TYR A 351 7.06 25.99 -4.06
N LYS A 352 8.33 26.25 -3.81
CA LYS A 352 8.76 27.38 -2.97
C LYS A 352 8.27 28.71 -3.50
N ASN A 353 8.39 28.94 -4.81
CA ASN A 353 7.93 30.16 -5.45
C ASN A 353 6.40 30.32 -5.34
N ARG A 354 5.65 29.24 -5.57
CA ARG A 354 4.19 29.24 -5.42
C ARG A 354 3.77 29.55 -4.00
N LEU A 355 4.37 28.90 -3.00
CA LEU A 355 4.10 29.17 -1.59
C LEU A 355 4.49 30.62 -1.20
N ALA A 356 5.63 31.12 -1.67
CA ALA A 356 6.05 32.50 -1.40
C ALA A 356 5.08 33.55 -1.95
N GLN A 357 4.39 33.24 -3.05
CA GLN A 357 3.39 34.13 -3.71
C GLN A 357 1.96 33.82 -3.30
N ASN A 358 1.75 32.80 -2.46
CA ASN A 358 0.41 32.43 -2.00
C ASN A 358 -0.25 33.58 -1.23
N ASP A 359 -1.46 33.94 -1.61
CA ASP A 359 -2.18 35.14 -1.12
C ASP A 359 -3.08 34.89 0.09
N TRP A 360 -3.37 33.62 0.40
CA TRP A 360 -4.23 33.25 1.53
C TRP A 360 -3.48 32.77 2.77
N LEU A 361 -2.21 32.36 2.64
CA LEU A 361 -1.35 32.00 3.76
C LEU A 361 -0.73 33.25 4.41
N THR A 362 -0.69 33.28 5.73
CA THR A 362 0.11 34.26 6.45
C THR A 362 1.61 34.06 6.20
N PRO A 363 2.44 35.11 6.36
CA PRO A 363 3.90 34.97 6.23
C PRO A 363 4.48 33.88 7.14
N GLU A 364 3.96 33.73 8.35
CA GLU A 364 4.44 32.74 9.32
C GLU A 364 4.28 31.30 8.78
N THR A 365 3.10 30.95 8.28
CA THR A 365 2.85 29.61 7.73
C THR A 365 3.63 29.37 6.43
N ARG A 366 3.74 30.41 5.58
CA ARG A 366 4.55 30.34 4.34
C ARG A 366 6.02 30.04 4.64
N ASP A 367 6.61 30.75 5.61
CA ASP A 367 8.02 30.57 5.97
C ASP A 367 8.29 29.15 6.47
N LYS A 368 7.41 28.60 7.31
CA LYS A 368 7.50 27.22 7.80
C LYS A 368 7.30 26.18 6.68
N ALA A 369 6.37 26.41 5.76
CA ALA A 369 6.21 25.55 4.59
C ALA A 369 7.47 25.52 3.72
N ILE A 370 8.11 26.67 3.52
CA ILE A 370 9.39 26.76 2.78
C ILE A 370 10.51 26.04 3.55
N VAL A 371 10.57 26.15 4.89
CA VAL A 371 11.52 25.37 5.70
C VAL A 371 11.33 23.88 5.48
N LYS A 372 10.08 23.38 5.49
CA LYS A 372 9.78 21.97 5.26
C LYS A 372 10.25 21.49 3.88
N LEU A 373 10.01 22.29 2.82
CA LEU A 373 10.52 22.01 1.48
C LEU A 373 12.05 22.02 1.37
N ASN A 374 12.73 22.89 2.12
CA ASN A 374 14.18 22.97 2.10
C ASN A 374 14.87 21.72 2.64
N VAL A 375 14.20 20.95 3.48
CA VAL A 375 14.76 19.75 4.12
C VAL A 375 14.13 18.44 3.62
N ILE A 376 13.17 18.51 2.67
CA ILE A 376 12.61 17.31 2.05
C ILE A 376 13.72 16.53 1.33
N LYS A 377 13.75 15.21 1.53
CA LYS A 377 14.81 14.35 1.00
C LYS A 377 14.30 13.56 -0.20
N PRO A 378 14.82 13.78 -1.41
CA PRO A 378 14.49 12.94 -2.56
C PRO A 378 15.38 11.70 -2.60
N TYR A 379 14.76 10.54 -2.83
CA TYR A 379 15.42 9.27 -3.11
C TYR A 379 14.98 8.80 -4.51
N ILE A 380 15.94 8.63 -5.42
CA ILE A 380 15.68 8.44 -6.85
C ILE A 380 16.34 7.16 -7.34
N GLY A 381 15.52 6.30 -7.95
CA GLY A 381 15.92 5.08 -8.63
C GLY A 381 16.03 3.87 -7.70
N TYR A 382 16.98 3.86 -6.79
CA TYR A 382 17.28 2.71 -5.94
C TYR A 382 18.06 3.11 -4.68
N PRO A 383 18.02 2.30 -3.59
CA PRO A 383 18.81 2.54 -2.38
C PRO A 383 20.31 2.30 -2.64
N ASP A 384 21.17 3.07 -1.97
CA ASP A 384 22.62 2.92 -2.07
C ASP A 384 23.13 1.61 -1.47
N GLU A 385 22.45 1.09 -0.46
CA GLU A 385 22.80 -0.14 0.26
C GLU A 385 21.55 -0.89 0.73
N LEU A 386 21.65 -2.21 0.84
CA LEU A 386 20.60 -3.05 1.40
C LEU A 386 20.76 -3.12 2.93
N PRO A 387 19.66 -3.18 3.70
CA PRO A 387 19.72 -3.46 5.13
C PRO A 387 20.48 -4.76 5.43
N GLU A 388 21.27 -4.77 6.52
CA GLU A 388 22.13 -5.91 6.89
C GLU A 388 21.37 -7.24 6.94
N ARG A 389 20.09 -7.24 7.31
CA ARG A 389 19.28 -8.46 7.36
C ARG A 389 19.29 -9.28 6.07
N TYR A 390 19.48 -8.65 4.91
CA TYR A 390 19.52 -9.36 3.63
C TYR A 390 20.72 -10.30 3.52
N SER A 391 21.87 -9.94 4.08
CA SER A 391 23.06 -10.82 4.11
C SER A 391 22.88 -12.06 4.98
N ARG A 392 21.92 -12.05 5.90
CA ARG A 392 21.58 -13.16 6.81
C ARG A 392 20.59 -14.13 6.18
N LYS A 393 19.97 -13.78 5.05
CA LYS A 393 18.96 -14.62 4.36
C LYS A 393 19.65 -15.72 3.54
N VAL A 394 19.86 -16.86 4.18
CA VAL A 394 20.51 -18.02 3.59
C VAL A 394 19.49 -19.14 3.40
N VAL A 395 19.42 -19.69 2.18
CA VAL A 395 18.54 -20.79 1.78
C VAL A 395 19.28 -22.11 1.86
N ASP A 396 18.66 -23.10 2.48
CA ASP A 396 19.17 -24.49 2.53
C ASP A 396 18.29 -25.37 1.63
N GLU A 397 18.81 -25.75 0.46
CA GLU A 397 18.08 -26.58 -0.52
C GLU A 397 17.77 -28.01 -0.02
N LYS A 398 18.30 -28.43 1.15
CA LYS A 398 17.94 -29.69 1.80
C LYS A 398 16.65 -29.61 2.59
N LEU A 399 16.24 -28.42 2.96
CA LEU A 399 14.98 -28.16 3.64
C LEU A 399 13.84 -27.97 2.64
N THR A 400 12.61 -28.13 3.12
CA THR A 400 11.43 -27.83 2.32
C THR A 400 11.32 -26.33 2.03
N LEU A 401 10.51 -25.97 1.04
CA LEU A 401 10.19 -24.57 0.74
C LEU A 401 9.60 -23.86 1.97
N PHE A 402 8.70 -24.52 2.71
CA PHE A 402 8.07 -23.96 3.90
C PHE A 402 9.05 -23.74 5.06
N GLU A 403 9.96 -24.70 5.33
CA GLU A 403 10.99 -24.52 6.37
C GLU A 403 11.94 -23.36 6.04
N ASN A 404 12.32 -23.18 4.78
CA ASN A 404 13.10 -22.02 4.35
C ASN A 404 12.29 -20.72 4.53
N ALA A 405 11.01 -20.69 4.15
CA ALA A 405 10.14 -19.54 4.35
C ALA A 405 10.08 -19.10 5.82
N GLN A 406 9.92 -20.06 6.74
CA GLN A 406 9.93 -19.79 8.17
C GLN A 406 11.24 -19.17 8.64
N LYS A 407 12.39 -19.71 8.21
CA LYS A 407 13.72 -19.16 8.55
C LYS A 407 13.91 -17.73 8.02
N LEU A 408 13.53 -17.48 6.77
CA LEU A 408 13.64 -16.16 6.17
C LEU A 408 12.73 -15.15 6.89
N SER A 409 11.50 -15.54 7.20
CA SER A 409 10.53 -14.72 7.96
C SER A 409 11.04 -14.37 9.36
N GLN A 410 11.64 -15.34 10.08
CA GLN A 410 12.19 -15.09 11.42
C GLN A 410 13.29 -14.03 11.42
N ILE A 411 14.08 -13.91 10.34
CA ILE A 411 15.07 -12.85 10.20
C ILE A 411 14.41 -11.48 10.11
N ASP A 412 13.35 -11.35 9.31
CA ASP A 412 12.62 -10.09 9.16
C ASP A 412 11.85 -9.72 10.44
N ILE A 413 11.25 -10.68 11.12
CA ILE A 413 10.56 -10.49 12.40
C ILE A 413 11.54 -10.01 13.48
N ALA A 414 12.67 -10.69 13.63
CA ALA A 414 13.70 -10.29 14.59
C ALA A 414 14.24 -8.89 14.30
N TYR A 415 14.41 -8.55 13.04
CA TYR A 415 14.81 -7.21 12.63
C TYR A 415 13.74 -6.16 12.99
N SER A 416 12.47 -6.45 12.76
CA SER A 416 11.38 -5.52 13.09
C SER A 416 11.33 -5.21 14.58
N TRP A 417 11.39 -6.22 15.45
CA TRP A 417 11.42 -6.02 16.90
C TRP A 417 12.69 -5.32 17.39
N SER A 418 13.84 -5.56 16.72
CA SER A 418 15.10 -4.91 17.08
C SER A 418 15.11 -3.40 16.86
N LYS A 419 14.17 -2.87 16.09
CA LYS A 419 14.02 -1.42 15.88
C LYS A 419 13.45 -0.68 17.10
N TRP A 420 12.81 -1.39 18.02
CA TRP A 420 12.20 -0.75 19.18
C TRP A 420 13.23 0.08 19.96
N ASN A 421 12.87 1.32 20.30
CA ASN A 421 13.71 2.30 20.99
C ASN A 421 15.05 2.57 20.28
N GLN A 422 15.11 2.33 18.96
CA GLN A 422 16.27 2.66 18.13
C GLN A 422 15.96 3.87 17.25
N PRO A 423 16.99 4.64 16.86
CA PRO A 423 16.84 5.70 15.87
C PRO A 423 16.20 5.17 14.58
N VAL A 424 15.36 6.01 13.97
CA VAL A 424 14.74 5.69 12.68
C VAL A 424 15.79 5.68 11.57
N ASP A 425 15.82 4.61 10.81
CA ASP A 425 16.67 4.51 9.61
C ASP A 425 16.00 5.22 8.42
N TYR A 426 16.56 6.37 8.04
CA TYR A 426 16.08 7.15 6.90
C TYR A 426 16.48 6.56 5.55
N LYS A 427 17.48 5.68 5.49
CA LYS A 427 17.97 5.08 4.24
C LYS A 427 17.16 3.88 3.78
N GLU A 428 16.37 3.28 4.67
CA GLU A 428 15.55 2.13 4.34
C GLU A 428 14.35 2.53 3.47
N TRP A 429 14.27 1.96 2.28
CA TRP A 429 13.18 2.18 1.34
C TRP A 429 11.98 1.27 1.66
N GLY A 430 10.78 1.84 1.60
CA GLY A 430 9.53 1.08 1.76
C GLY A 430 9.17 0.27 0.52
N MET A 431 9.57 0.73 -0.69
CA MET A 431 9.27 0.07 -1.96
C MET A 431 10.56 -0.38 -2.64
N PRO A 432 10.59 -1.56 -3.29
CA PRO A 432 11.73 -2.00 -4.08
C PRO A 432 11.82 -1.24 -5.41
N ALA A 433 13.03 -1.13 -5.97
CA ALA A 433 13.29 -0.33 -7.16
C ALA A 433 12.58 -0.79 -8.45
N HIS A 434 12.07 -2.02 -8.49
CA HIS A 434 11.28 -2.56 -9.61
C HIS A 434 9.75 -2.37 -9.47
N MET A 435 9.30 -1.68 -8.44
CA MET A 435 7.87 -1.36 -8.25
C MET A 435 7.50 -0.08 -9.00
N VAL A 436 6.48 -0.15 -9.86
CA VAL A 436 5.94 1.01 -10.59
C VAL A 436 5.06 1.81 -9.64
N ASN A 437 5.66 2.63 -8.83
CA ASN A 437 5.00 3.52 -7.87
C ASN A 437 5.97 4.60 -7.38
N ALA A 438 5.46 5.55 -6.58
CA ALA A 438 6.20 6.55 -5.84
C ALA A 438 5.53 6.77 -4.48
N TYR A 439 6.19 7.44 -3.55
CA TYR A 439 5.55 7.80 -2.27
C TYR A 439 6.25 8.97 -1.57
N TYR A 440 5.47 9.72 -0.80
CA TYR A 440 5.92 10.61 0.26
C TYR A 440 5.79 9.93 1.62
N ASN A 441 6.79 10.06 2.47
CA ASN A 441 6.72 9.61 3.86
C ASN A 441 6.72 10.82 4.80
N PRO A 442 5.59 11.14 5.46
CA PRO A 442 5.47 12.32 6.31
C PRO A 442 6.37 12.28 7.54
N GLN A 443 6.58 11.11 8.16
CA GLN A 443 7.40 10.94 9.35
C GLN A 443 8.90 11.07 9.06
N LYS A 444 9.31 10.87 7.81
CA LYS A 444 10.71 11.02 7.38
C LYS A 444 10.93 12.28 6.54
N ASN A 445 9.87 12.98 6.16
CA ASN A 445 9.86 14.10 5.21
C ASN A 445 10.70 13.80 3.97
N LEU A 446 10.39 12.68 3.32
CA LEU A 446 11.10 12.21 2.14
C LEU A 446 10.14 11.77 1.02
N ILE A 447 10.62 11.90 -0.22
CA ILE A 447 9.94 11.43 -1.45
C ILE A 447 10.80 10.36 -2.11
N VAL A 448 10.17 9.29 -2.59
CA VAL A 448 10.86 8.16 -3.19
C VAL A 448 10.28 7.84 -4.56
N PHE A 449 11.17 7.71 -5.55
CA PHE A 449 10.83 7.36 -6.94
C PHE A 449 11.63 6.12 -7.35
N PRO A 450 11.07 4.91 -7.23
CA PRO A 450 11.71 3.68 -7.71
C PRO A 450 12.04 3.74 -9.20
N ALA A 451 13.12 3.06 -9.62
CA ALA A 451 13.58 3.06 -11.02
C ALA A 451 12.49 2.61 -12.01
N ALA A 452 11.57 1.76 -11.55
CA ALA A 452 10.52 1.21 -12.39
C ALA A 452 9.55 2.25 -12.94
N ILE A 453 9.15 3.27 -12.16
CA ILE A 453 8.26 4.33 -12.64
C ILE A 453 9.00 5.36 -13.53
N LEU A 454 10.33 5.37 -13.47
CA LEU A 454 11.17 6.29 -14.25
C LEU A 454 11.43 5.76 -15.67
N GLN A 455 10.36 5.35 -16.35
CA GLN A 455 10.33 4.83 -17.70
C GLN A 455 9.06 5.29 -18.42
N ALA A 456 9.05 5.17 -19.77
CA ALA A 456 7.86 5.51 -20.56
C ALA A 456 6.61 4.70 -20.10
N PRO A 457 5.41 5.30 -20.12
CA PRO A 457 5.06 6.66 -20.60
C PRO A 457 5.28 7.77 -19.56
N PHE A 458 5.76 7.46 -18.33
CA PHE A 458 5.97 8.45 -17.29
C PHE A 458 7.19 9.31 -17.56
N TYR A 459 8.29 8.68 -17.97
CA TYR A 459 9.57 9.33 -18.20
C TYR A 459 10.39 8.65 -19.29
N ASP A 460 11.03 9.45 -20.14
CA ASP A 460 12.08 9.00 -21.05
C ASP A 460 13.00 10.18 -21.39
N LEU A 461 14.32 9.96 -21.48
CA LEU A 461 15.31 10.97 -21.85
C LEU A 461 15.05 11.61 -23.23
N HIS A 462 14.39 10.89 -24.13
CA HIS A 462 14.09 11.31 -25.50
C HIS A 462 12.65 11.77 -25.73
N GLN A 463 11.82 11.70 -24.68
CA GLN A 463 10.47 12.23 -24.69
C GLN A 463 10.50 13.76 -24.58
N SER A 464 9.51 14.47 -25.15
CA SER A 464 9.41 15.93 -24.99
C SER A 464 9.36 16.34 -23.52
N SER A 465 9.85 17.55 -23.21
CA SER A 465 9.77 18.08 -21.85
C SER A 465 8.33 18.12 -21.36
N SER A 466 7.38 18.54 -22.21
CA SER A 466 5.95 18.60 -21.86
C SER A 466 5.37 17.24 -21.51
N ALA A 467 5.70 16.20 -22.28
CA ALA A 467 5.24 14.84 -21.98
C ALA A 467 5.89 14.29 -20.68
N ASN A 468 7.18 14.56 -20.43
CA ASN A 468 7.84 14.23 -19.18
C ASN A 468 7.23 14.94 -17.97
N TYR A 469 6.92 16.24 -18.09
CA TYR A 469 6.25 16.97 -16.99
C TYR A 469 4.78 16.57 -16.80
N GLY A 470 4.04 16.23 -17.85
CA GLY A 470 2.69 15.67 -17.76
C GLY A 470 2.66 14.23 -17.25
N GLY A 471 3.79 13.51 -17.37
CA GLY A 471 4.01 12.17 -16.82
C GLY A 471 4.67 12.21 -15.44
N ILE A 472 5.98 11.90 -15.40
CA ILE A 472 6.72 11.81 -14.13
C ILE A 472 6.76 13.15 -13.38
N GLY A 473 6.76 14.30 -14.08
CA GLY A 473 6.73 15.60 -13.43
C GLY A 473 5.48 15.80 -12.57
N ALA A 474 4.31 15.40 -13.07
CA ALA A 474 3.08 15.44 -12.32
C ALA A 474 3.12 14.49 -11.09
N VAL A 475 3.75 13.31 -11.22
CA VAL A 475 3.96 12.38 -10.10
C VAL A 475 4.93 12.97 -9.07
N ILE A 476 6.07 13.53 -9.50
CA ILE A 476 7.04 14.19 -8.60
C ILE A 476 6.37 15.31 -7.81
N ALA A 477 5.62 16.16 -8.49
CA ALA A 477 4.93 17.26 -7.84
C ALA A 477 3.78 16.80 -6.93
N HIS A 478 3.11 15.70 -7.26
CA HIS A 478 2.12 15.04 -6.41
C HIS A 478 2.77 14.58 -5.09
N GLU A 479 3.92 13.88 -5.14
CA GLU A 479 4.61 13.44 -3.92
C GLU A 479 5.11 14.62 -3.07
N ILE A 480 5.57 15.70 -3.70
CA ILE A 480 5.93 16.92 -2.97
C ILE A 480 4.67 17.55 -2.33
N SER A 481 3.52 17.51 -3.01
CA SER A 481 2.25 18.05 -2.50
C SER A 481 1.77 17.33 -1.26
N HIS A 482 2.07 16.04 -1.11
CA HIS A 482 1.75 15.29 0.11
C HIS A 482 2.37 15.88 1.38
N ALA A 483 3.44 16.68 1.27
CA ALA A 483 3.96 17.42 2.43
C ALA A 483 2.95 18.46 2.97
N PHE A 484 1.95 18.86 2.17
CA PHE A 484 1.00 19.93 2.44
C PHE A 484 -0.47 19.51 2.23
N ASP A 485 -0.75 18.24 1.98
CA ASP A 485 -2.11 17.71 1.90
C ASP A 485 -2.77 17.66 3.29
N THR A 486 -3.98 17.12 3.41
CA THR A 486 -4.72 17.06 4.68
C THR A 486 -4.03 16.21 5.76
N ASN A 487 -3.14 15.30 5.39
CA ASN A 487 -2.32 14.51 6.31
C ASN A 487 -0.95 15.12 6.53
N GLY A 488 -0.20 15.39 5.45
CA GLY A 488 1.16 15.92 5.54
C GLY A 488 1.24 17.29 6.21
N ALA A 489 0.20 18.11 6.06
CA ALA A 489 0.09 19.40 6.74
C ALA A 489 0.16 19.32 8.27
N SER A 490 -0.14 18.17 8.85
CA SER A 490 -0.06 17.93 10.29
C SER A 490 1.35 17.63 10.81
N PHE A 491 2.31 17.33 9.91
CA PHE A 491 3.69 17.00 10.25
C PHE A 491 4.63 18.15 9.92
N ASP A 492 5.55 18.45 10.83
CA ASP A 492 6.56 19.49 10.65
C ASP A 492 7.72 19.05 9.73
N GLU A 493 8.73 19.90 9.60
CA GLU A 493 9.92 19.65 8.77
C GLU A 493 10.77 18.47 9.25
N ASN A 494 10.62 18.05 10.52
CA ASN A 494 11.31 16.90 11.10
C ASN A 494 10.51 15.60 10.99
N GLY A 495 9.28 15.67 10.46
CA GLY A 495 8.36 14.55 10.37
C GLY A 495 7.58 14.28 11.66
N SER A 496 7.58 15.20 12.60
CA SER A 496 6.82 15.09 13.84
C SER A 496 5.44 15.73 13.72
N LEU A 497 4.43 15.10 14.33
CA LEU A 497 3.08 15.61 14.42
C LEU A 497 3.09 16.87 15.30
N ASN A 498 3.08 18.01 14.66
CA ASN A 498 3.20 19.31 15.29
C ASN A 498 2.38 20.33 14.53
N ASN A 499 1.45 21.00 15.22
CA ASN A 499 0.68 22.06 14.60
C ASN A 499 1.54 23.30 14.37
N TRP A 500 2.01 23.50 13.14
CA TRP A 500 2.83 24.62 12.69
C TRP A 500 2.03 25.68 11.91
N TRP A 501 0.72 25.46 11.74
CA TRP A 501 -0.18 26.39 11.08
C TRP A 501 -0.70 27.44 12.06
N THR A 502 -0.97 28.67 11.55
CA THR A 502 -1.85 29.57 12.28
C THR A 502 -3.28 29.06 12.23
N GLU A 503 -4.10 29.40 13.22
CA GLU A 503 -5.52 29.02 13.23
C GLU A 503 -6.27 29.55 12.00
N HIS A 504 -5.96 30.78 11.59
CA HIS A 504 -6.52 31.41 10.39
C HIS A 504 -6.20 30.61 9.12
N ASP A 505 -4.93 30.24 8.93
CA ASP A 505 -4.49 29.53 7.73
C ASP A 505 -5.04 28.10 7.69
N TYR A 506 -5.11 27.44 8.85
CA TYR A 506 -5.70 26.12 8.95
C TYR A 506 -7.19 26.12 8.60
N GLN A 507 -7.94 27.14 9.06
CA GLN A 507 -9.34 27.31 8.67
C GLN A 507 -9.46 27.56 7.16
N ALA A 508 -8.67 28.46 6.60
CA ALA A 508 -8.67 28.77 5.16
C ALA A 508 -8.31 27.54 4.30
N PHE A 509 -7.39 26.69 4.79
CA PHE A 509 -7.06 25.41 4.16
C PHE A 509 -8.25 24.45 4.21
N THR A 510 -8.88 24.30 5.37
CA THR A 510 -10.06 23.44 5.54
C THR A 510 -11.21 23.84 4.61
N GLU A 511 -11.47 25.14 4.45
CA GLU A 511 -12.50 25.63 3.53
C GLU A 511 -12.18 25.29 2.05
N ARG A 512 -10.90 25.29 1.66
CA ARG A 512 -10.45 24.91 0.30
C ARG A 512 -10.53 23.41 0.09
N THR A 513 -10.08 22.62 1.05
CA THR A 513 -10.15 21.16 0.97
C THR A 513 -11.59 20.66 0.99
N GLN A 514 -12.53 21.36 1.67
CA GLN A 514 -13.94 21.04 1.58
C GLN A 514 -14.47 21.17 0.14
N LYS A 515 -14.06 22.19 -0.61
CA LYS A 515 -14.44 22.30 -2.02
C LYS A 515 -13.88 21.13 -2.86
N VAL A 516 -12.70 20.62 -2.53
CA VAL A 516 -12.16 19.42 -3.18
C VAL A 516 -13.01 18.20 -2.85
N ILE A 517 -13.39 18.02 -1.59
CA ILE A 517 -14.32 16.96 -1.17
C ILE A 517 -15.60 17.04 -2.00
N ASP A 518 -16.23 18.23 -2.08
CA ASP A 518 -17.50 18.45 -2.78
C ASP A 518 -17.40 18.16 -4.29
N GLN A 519 -16.23 18.37 -4.92
CA GLN A 519 -16.01 18.04 -6.34
C GLN A 519 -16.01 16.54 -6.61
N PHE A 520 -15.58 15.72 -5.67
CA PHE A 520 -15.46 14.26 -5.82
C PHE A 520 -16.62 13.50 -5.17
N GLU A 521 -17.30 14.09 -4.18
CA GLU A 521 -18.37 13.43 -3.43
C GLU A 521 -19.50 12.97 -4.34
N GLY A 522 -19.86 11.69 -4.21
CA GLY A 522 -20.97 11.09 -4.94
C GLY A 522 -20.74 10.89 -6.45
N GLN A 523 -19.54 11.19 -6.97
CA GLN A 523 -19.17 10.87 -8.36
C GLN A 523 -19.33 9.38 -8.61
N ASP A 524 -19.75 9.02 -9.83
CA ASP A 524 -19.98 7.61 -10.19
C ASP A 524 -18.70 6.94 -10.67
N SER A 525 -18.46 5.72 -10.17
CA SER A 525 -17.45 4.81 -10.66
C SER A 525 -18.04 3.40 -10.76
N TYR A 526 -18.43 2.97 -11.96
CA TYR A 526 -19.03 1.66 -12.21
C TYR A 526 -20.29 1.39 -11.36
N GLY A 527 -21.06 2.43 -11.05
CA GLY A 527 -22.25 2.35 -10.21
C GLY A 527 -21.98 2.45 -8.70
N ALA A 528 -20.73 2.46 -8.27
CA ALA A 528 -20.35 2.83 -6.92
C ALA A 528 -20.19 4.36 -6.81
N LYS A 529 -20.40 4.90 -5.61
CA LYS A 529 -20.23 6.33 -5.34
C LYS A 529 -18.92 6.58 -4.64
N VAL A 530 -18.15 7.54 -5.14
CA VAL A 530 -16.88 7.96 -4.55
C VAL A 530 -17.14 8.72 -3.26
N ASN A 531 -16.37 8.42 -2.23
CA ASN A 531 -16.32 9.16 -0.98
C ASN A 531 -15.27 10.26 -1.11
N GLY A 532 -15.73 11.52 -1.24
CA GLY A 532 -14.83 12.67 -1.40
C GLY A 532 -13.95 12.93 -0.18
N LYS A 533 -14.40 12.56 1.02
CA LYS A 533 -13.63 12.70 2.26
C LYS A 533 -12.51 11.65 2.35
N LEU A 534 -12.77 10.40 1.98
CA LEU A 534 -11.75 9.34 1.90
C LEU A 534 -10.62 9.73 0.93
N THR A 535 -10.97 10.35 -0.20
CA THR A 535 -10.02 10.63 -1.28
C THR A 535 -9.39 12.04 -1.22
N VAL A 536 -9.71 12.87 -0.23
CA VAL A 536 -9.34 14.30 -0.22
C VAL A 536 -7.82 14.52 -0.20
N SER A 537 -7.07 13.74 0.57
CA SER A 537 -5.61 13.88 0.68
C SER A 537 -4.95 13.73 -0.70
N GLU A 538 -5.29 12.66 -1.40
CA GLU A 538 -4.80 12.36 -2.75
C GLU A 538 -5.26 13.40 -3.79
N ASN A 539 -6.52 13.84 -3.69
CA ASN A 539 -7.05 14.84 -4.62
C ASN A 539 -6.39 16.22 -4.43
N VAL A 540 -6.04 16.59 -3.21
CA VAL A 540 -5.27 17.81 -2.91
C VAL A 540 -3.85 17.69 -3.45
N ALA A 541 -3.22 16.51 -3.30
CA ALA A 541 -1.89 16.24 -3.84
C ALA A 541 -1.89 16.30 -5.38
N ASP A 542 -2.92 15.78 -6.04
CA ASP A 542 -3.08 15.89 -7.49
C ASP A 542 -3.21 17.35 -7.96
N LEU A 543 -4.05 18.15 -7.31
CA LEU A 543 -4.21 19.58 -7.68
C LEU A 543 -2.90 20.35 -7.59
N GLY A 544 -2.19 20.20 -6.47
CA GLY A 544 -0.89 20.80 -6.27
C GLY A 544 0.15 20.27 -7.28
N GLY A 545 0.13 18.97 -7.52
CA GLY A 545 1.01 18.28 -8.45
C GLY A 545 0.86 18.77 -9.89
N ILE A 546 -0.37 18.81 -10.41
CA ILE A 546 -0.65 19.33 -11.76
C ILE A 546 -0.23 20.79 -11.89
N ALA A 547 -0.59 21.62 -10.90
CA ALA A 547 -0.27 23.05 -10.91
C ALA A 547 1.24 23.32 -10.98
N ALA A 548 2.02 22.66 -10.13
CA ALA A 548 3.47 22.83 -10.08
C ALA A 548 4.17 22.24 -11.32
N ALA A 549 3.75 21.06 -11.78
CA ALA A 549 4.31 20.43 -12.96
C ALA A 549 4.05 21.24 -14.23
N LEU A 550 2.84 21.81 -14.38
CA LEU A 550 2.49 22.68 -15.49
C LEU A 550 3.34 23.96 -15.50
N GLU A 551 3.54 24.58 -14.33
CA GLU A 551 4.40 25.76 -14.20
C GLU A 551 5.87 25.46 -14.52
N ALA A 552 6.37 24.29 -14.12
CA ALA A 552 7.70 23.84 -14.48
C ALA A 552 7.82 23.61 -15.99
N ALA A 553 6.84 22.94 -16.59
CA ALA A 553 6.80 22.68 -18.04
C ALA A 553 6.81 23.97 -18.88
N LYS A 554 6.10 25.01 -18.44
CA LYS A 554 6.06 26.32 -19.11
C LYS A 554 7.42 27.02 -19.21
N LYS A 555 8.41 26.61 -18.43
CA LYS A 555 9.78 27.17 -18.48
C LYS A 555 10.65 26.52 -19.58
N GLU A 556 10.19 25.40 -20.10
CA GLU A 556 10.90 24.66 -21.15
C GLU A 556 10.67 25.29 -22.55
N ALA A 557 11.72 25.26 -23.40
CA ALA A 557 11.67 25.89 -24.71
C ALA A 557 10.71 25.18 -25.67
N ASP A 558 10.46 23.90 -25.48
CA ASP A 558 9.59 23.05 -26.30
C ASP A 558 8.19 22.86 -25.68
N PHE A 559 7.77 23.74 -24.79
CA PHE A 559 6.49 23.60 -24.05
C PHE A 559 5.29 23.50 -24.99
N SER A 560 4.49 22.46 -24.76
CA SER A 560 3.17 22.22 -25.35
C SER A 560 2.17 21.82 -24.27
N ALA A 561 1.20 22.68 -24.00
CA ALA A 561 0.15 22.38 -23.04
C ALA A 561 -0.70 21.17 -23.46
N GLU A 562 -0.95 21.00 -24.77
CA GLU A 562 -1.66 19.85 -25.31
C GLU A 562 -0.94 18.52 -25.00
N GLU A 563 0.37 18.46 -25.20
CA GLU A 563 1.16 17.25 -24.85
C GLU A 563 1.17 16.99 -23.34
N PHE A 564 1.32 18.05 -22.54
CA PHE A 564 1.29 17.94 -21.07
C PHE A 564 0.00 17.28 -20.59
N PHE A 565 -1.16 17.85 -20.91
CA PHE A 565 -2.45 17.34 -20.45
C PHE A 565 -2.79 15.98 -21.07
N THR A 566 -2.42 15.76 -22.33
CA THR A 566 -2.65 14.47 -22.98
C THR A 566 -1.84 13.37 -22.34
N ASN A 567 -0.56 13.60 -21.99
CA ASN A 567 0.25 12.59 -21.33
C ASN A 567 -0.19 12.37 -19.88
N PHE A 568 -0.62 13.44 -19.20
CA PHE A 568 -1.25 13.29 -17.87
C PHE A 568 -2.46 12.35 -17.92
N ALA A 569 -3.39 12.55 -18.84
CA ALA A 569 -4.54 11.63 -18.98
C ALA A 569 -4.11 10.20 -19.37
N ARG A 570 -3.02 10.07 -20.16
CA ARG A 570 -2.52 8.76 -20.63
C ARG A 570 -1.88 7.95 -19.53
N ILE A 571 -1.11 8.54 -18.61
CA ILE A 571 -0.51 7.78 -17.50
C ILE A 571 -1.57 7.20 -16.56
N TRP A 572 -2.73 7.85 -16.44
CA TRP A 572 -3.87 7.39 -15.63
C TRP A 572 -4.82 6.48 -16.39
N ARG A 573 -4.57 6.12 -17.66
CA ARG A 573 -5.46 5.19 -18.38
C ARG A 573 -5.59 3.89 -17.60
N MET A 574 -6.84 3.42 -17.45
CA MET A 574 -7.17 2.23 -16.68
C MET A 574 -8.42 1.57 -17.25
N LYS A 575 -8.39 0.25 -17.32
CA LYS A 575 -9.54 -0.60 -17.62
C LYS A 575 -9.56 -1.72 -16.58
N GLY A 576 -10.61 -1.77 -15.77
CA GLY A 576 -10.71 -2.71 -14.65
C GLY A 576 -11.97 -3.58 -14.77
N ARG A 577 -11.95 -4.70 -14.06
CA ARG A 577 -13.13 -5.54 -13.83
C ARG A 577 -14.08 -4.78 -12.91
N GLU A 578 -15.38 -4.95 -13.14
CA GLU A 578 -16.41 -4.17 -12.46
C GLU A 578 -16.34 -4.32 -10.94
N GLU A 579 -16.17 -5.54 -10.44
CA GLU A 579 -16.04 -5.83 -9.00
C GLU A 579 -14.84 -5.10 -8.39
N TYR A 580 -13.70 -5.13 -9.06
CA TYR A 580 -12.49 -4.45 -8.61
C TYR A 580 -12.65 -2.93 -8.59
N MET A 581 -13.25 -2.35 -9.63
CA MET A 581 -13.46 -0.89 -9.68
C MET A 581 -14.45 -0.41 -8.61
N LYS A 582 -15.47 -1.21 -8.30
CA LYS A 582 -16.40 -0.94 -7.19
C LYS A 582 -15.70 -1.05 -5.83
N LEU A 583 -14.87 -2.07 -5.66
CA LEU A 583 -14.07 -2.24 -4.44
C LEU A 583 -13.17 -1.04 -4.21
N LEU A 584 -12.38 -0.62 -5.19
CA LEU A 584 -11.51 0.55 -5.08
C LEU A 584 -12.29 1.83 -4.74
N ALA A 585 -13.43 2.07 -5.37
CA ALA A 585 -14.27 3.24 -5.06
C ALA A 585 -14.74 3.29 -3.59
N SER A 586 -14.74 2.15 -2.89
CA SER A 586 -15.19 2.03 -1.50
C SER A 586 -14.07 2.15 -0.47
N VAL A 587 -12.83 1.69 -0.81
CA VAL A 587 -11.77 1.50 0.19
C VAL A 587 -10.46 2.21 -0.15
N ASP A 588 -10.26 2.64 -1.41
CA ASP A 588 -9.03 3.28 -1.85
C ASP A 588 -9.06 4.78 -1.56
N VAL A 589 -7.97 5.29 -1.01
CA VAL A 589 -7.78 6.74 -0.78
C VAL A 589 -7.58 7.52 -2.08
N HIS A 590 -7.30 6.84 -3.20
CA HIS A 590 -7.19 7.46 -4.51
C HIS A 590 -8.56 7.49 -5.21
N ALA A 591 -8.88 8.63 -5.80
CA ALA A 591 -10.05 8.71 -6.67
C ALA A 591 -9.86 7.82 -7.93
N PRO A 592 -10.96 7.27 -8.51
CA PRO A 592 -10.88 6.53 -9.77
C PRO A 592 -10.14 7.30 -10.86
N ALA A 593 -9.33 6.61 -11.64
CA ALA A 593 -8.41 7.19 -12.64
C ALA A 593 -9.07 8.20 -13.59
N LYS A 594 -10.29 7.92 -14.06
CA LYS A 594 -11.05 8.85 -14.89
C LYS A 594 -11.34 10.17 -14.16
N LEU A 595 -11.65 10.11 -12.86
CA LEU A 595 -11.95 11.29 -12.07
C LEU A 595 -10.69 12.09 -11.72
N ARG A 596 -9.53 11.44 -11.52
CA ARG A 596 -8.23 12.12 -11.40
C ARG A 596 -7.91 12.99 -12.61
N THR A 597 -8.47 12.68 -13.77
CA THR A 597 -8.37 13.50 -14.98
C THR A 597 -9.54 14.48 -15.09
N ASN A 598 -10.76 13.98 -15.18
CA ASN A 598 -11.91 14.77 -15.58
C ASN A 598 -12.44 15.73 -14.48
N VAL A 599 -12.14 15.44 -13.20
CA VAL A 599 -12.50 16.35 -12.10
C VAL A 599 -11.36 17.33 -11.79
N GLN A 600 -10.11 16.91 -11.94
CA GLN A 600 -8.97 17.78 -11.64
C GLN A 600 -8.72 18.85 -12.72
N LEU A 601 -8.67 18.46 -13.99
CA LEU A 601 -8.29 19.38 -15.08
C LEU A 601 -9.20 20.59 -15.24
N PRO A 602 -10.53 20.53 -14.96
CA PRO A 602 -11.40 21.71 -14.96
C PRO A 602 -11.09 22.77 -13.89
N ASN A 603 -10.10 22.58 -13.05
CA ASN A 603 -9.61 23.61 -12.14
C ASN A 603 -8.54 24.53 -12.75
N PHE A 604 -8.07 24.27 -13.97
CA PHE A 604 -6.95 24.97 -14.61
C PHE A 604 -7.36 25.79 -15.82
N ASP A 605 -7.10 27.10 -15.83
CA ASP A 605 -7.38 28.00 -16.96
C ASP A 605 -6.63 27.61 -18.24
N ASP A 606 -5.40 27.10 -18.08
CA ASP A 606 -4.61 26.60 -19.20
C ASP A 606 -5.29 25.43 -19.93
N PHE A 607 -6.02 24.57 -19.21
CA PHE A 607 -6.78 23.48 -19.82
C PHE A 607 -7.90 24.02 -20.71
N PHE A 608 -8.65 25.01 -20.21
CA PHE A 608 -9.73 25.66 -20.98
C PHE A 608 -9.19 26.32 -22.24
N THR A 609 -8.09 27.06 -22.12
CA THR A 609 -7.48 27.78 -23.25
C THR A 609 -6.91 26.80 -24.28
N THR A 610 -6.28 25.71 -23.83
CA THR A 610 -5.62 24.73 -24.71
C THR A 610 -6.63 23.97 -25.57
N PHE A 611 -7.77 23.58 -24.98
CA PHE A 611 -8.76 22.73 -25.65
C PHE A 611 -10.05 23.47 -26.06
N ASP A 612 -10.07 24.80 -25.96
CA ASP A 612 -11.24 25.63 -26.29
C ASP A 612 -12.53 25.16 -25.58
N VAL A 613 -12.40 24.88 -24.27
CA VAL A 613 -13.54 24.45 -23.43
C VAL A 613 -14.39 25.64 -23.07
N GLN A 614 -15.70 25.56 -23.33
CA GLN A 614 -16.66 26.66 -23.16
C GLN A 614 -17.83 26.25 -22.27
N GLU A 615 -18.57 27.23 -21.80
CA GLU A 615 -19.80 26.99 -21.02
C GLU A 615 -20.78 26.10 -21.79
N GLY A 616 -21.18 25.00 -21.14
CA GLY A 616 -22.03 23.97 -21.72
C GLY A 616 -21.29 22.71 -22.17
N ASP A 617 -19.95 22.73 -22.24
CA ASP A 617 -19.16 21.52 -22.47
C ASP A 617 -19.05 20.69 -21.17
N GLY A 618 -18.88 19.38 -21.30
CA GLY A 618 -18.83 18.45 -20.16
C GLY A 618 -17.64 18.69 -19.21
N MET A 619 -16.52 19.18 -19.76
CA MET A 619 -15.32 19.56 -18.99
C MET A 619 -15.34 21.01 -18.50
N TRP A 620 -16.44 21.74 -18.70
CA TRP A 620 -16.54 23.13 -18.24
C TRP A 620 -16.84 23.22 -16.74
N ARG A 621 -16.20 24.14 -16.07
CA ARG A 621 -16.47 24.51 -14.65
C ARG A 621 -16.38 26.01 -14.51
N SER A 622 -17.35 26.60 -13.79
CA SER A 622 -17.35 28.04 -13.55
C SER A 622 -16.13 28.50 -12.74
N PRO A 623 -15.61 29.71 -12.93
CA PRO A 623 -14.45 30.19 -12.18
C PRO A 623 -14.64 30.12 -10.65
N GLU A 624 -15.85 30.32 -10.16
CA GLU A 624 -16.17 30.29 -8.73
C GLU A 624 -16.12 28.88 -8.12
N GLU A 625 -16.31 27.85 -8.96
CA GLU A 625 -16.27 26.44 -8.56
C GLU A 625 -14.88 25.84 -8.70
N ARG A 626 -13.95 26.54 -9.35
CA ARG A 626 -12.56 26.08 -9.48
C ARG A 626 -11.82 26.19 -8.16
N VAL A 627 -10.99 25.22 -7.87
CA VAL A 627 -10.22 25.16 -6.63
C VAL A 627 -8.73 25.33 -6.95
N VAL A 628 -8.14 26.28 -6.24
CA VAL A 628 -6.68 26.49 -6.21
C VAL A 628 -6.25 26.34 -4.74
N ILE A 629 -5.34 25.40 -4.48
CA ILE A 629 -4.81 25.17 -3.13
C ILE A 629 -3.49 25.92 -2.95
N TRP A 630 -2.50 25.64 -3.80
CA TRP A 630 -1.14 26.20 -3.73
C TRP A 630 -0.78 27.07 -4.92
#